data_37adcecb0a89b5d1c754e01b57bfa194
#
_entry.id   37adcecb0a89b5d1c754e01b57bfa194
#
_cell.length_a   1.000
_cell.length_b   1.000
_cell.length_c   1.000
_cell.angle_alpha   90.00
_cell.angle_beta   90.00
_cell.angle_gamma   90.00
#
_symmetry.space_group_name_H-M   'P 1'
#
loop_
_entity.id
_entity.type
_entity.pdbx_description
1 polymer ?
#
loop_
_entity_poly.entity_id
_entity_poly.type
_entity_poly.pdbx_seq_one_letter_code
_entity_poly.pdbx_strand_id
1 'polypeptide(L)'
;LARQLPEEHRQAIEKAEQTGAFDTEDNRRAEAEYTRRFGCRLLPWPPEKDPEAPPRSTEIYQYMWGPSEFTCTGTLRSYDATGGLADLRCPVLFTCGEYDTARPETVKAQAALCPRAQVAVLPGASHAHIRECTEEYCRLVEEFLRQCEAEG
;
A
#
# COMPACT_ATOMS: atom_id res chain seq x y z
N LEU A 1 2.49 -10.15 5.13
CA LEU A 1 3.34 -9.16 5.82
C LEU A 1 3.18 -9.24 7.34
N ALA A 2 1.96 -9.31 7.90
CA ALA A 2 1.77 -9.42 9.35
C ALA A 2 2.64 -10.52 9.99
N ARG A 3 2.87 -11.63 9.31
CA ARG A 3 3.77 -12.72 9.77
C ARG A 3 5.24 -12.31 9.93
N GLN A 4 5.65 -11.16 9.42
CA GLN A 4 7.00 -10.62 9.58
C GLN A 4 7.15 -9.73 10.82
N LEU A 5 6.05 -9.47 11.52
CA LEU A 5 6.05 -8.74 12.78
C LEU A 5 6.58 -9.63 13.93
N PRO A 6 7.09 -9.01 15.02
CA PRO A 6 7.38 -9.72 16.27
C PRO A 6 6.18 -10.52 16.75
N GLU A 7 6.46 -11.61 17.47
CA GLU A 7 5.43 -12.56 17.95
C GLU A 7 4.30 -11.88 18.74
N GLU A 8 4.65 -10.97 19.63
CA GLU A 8 3.70 -10.21 20.46
C GLU A 8 2.68 -9.43 19.62
N HIS A 9 3.14 -8.80 18.52
CA HIS A 9 2.26 -8.05 17.61
C HIS A 9 1.38 -9.00 16.78
N ARG A 10 1.91 -10.14 16.35
CA ARG A 10 1.12 -11.14 15.62
C ARG A 10 -0.02 -11.67 16.49
N GLN A 11 0.28 -12.01 17.75
CA GLN A 11 -0.72 -12.50 18.71
C GLN A 11 -1.78 -11.43 19.01
N ALA A 12 -1.39 -10.15 19.12
CA ALA A 12 -2.33 -9.05 19.31
C ALA A 12 -3.31 -8.92 18.13
N ILE A 13 -2.81 -9.00 16.90
CA ILE A 13 -3.64 -8.97 15.68
C ILE A 13 -4.59 -10.17 15.65
N GLU A 14 -4.08 -11.39 15.83
CA GLU A 14 -4.89 -12.61 15.82
C GLU A 14 -5.99 -12.56 16.87
N LYS A 15 -5.68 -12.08 18.08
CA LYS A 15 -6.66 -11.89 19.14
C LYS A 15 -7.72 -10.87 18.75
N ALA A 16 -7.34 -9.73 18.19
CA ALA A 16 -8.28 -8.71 17.75
C ALA A 16 -9.23 -9.24 16.66
N GLU A 17 -8.72 -9.99 15.71
CA GLU A 17 -9.51 -10.61 14.63
C GLU A 17 -10.47 -11.69 15.15
N GLN A 18 -10.05 -12.49 16.14
CA GLN A 18 -10.90 -13.52 16.74
C GLN A 18 -12.01 -12.94 17.62
N THR A 19 -11.74 -11.84 18.32
CA THR A 19 -12.68 -11.28 19.31
C THR A 19 -13.48 -10.10 18.80
N GLY A 20 -13.07 -9.48 17.67
CA GLY A 20 -13.61 -8.22 17.17
C GLY A 20 -13.19 -7.00 18.00
N ALA A 21 -12.25 -7.16 18.94
CA ALA A 21 -11.79 -6.09 19.83
C ALA A 21 -10.56 -5.37 19.23
N PHE A 22 -10.77 -4.59 18.18
CA PHE A 22 -9.69 -3.88 17.46
C PHE A 22 -9.16 -2.65 18.19
N ASP A 23 -9.95 -2.04 19.08
CA ASP A 23 -9.56 -0.84 19.83
C ASP A 23 -8.85 -1.17 21.15
N THR A 24 -7.87 -2.08 21.10
CA THR A 24 -6.98 -2.40 22.23
C THR A 24 -5.62 -1.75 22.04
N GLU A 25 -4.93 -1.45 23.15
CA GLU A 25 -3.58 -0.87 23.11
C GLU A 25 -2.60 -1.78 22.38
N ASP A 26 -2.69 -3.10 22.60
CA ASP A 26 -1.80 -4.08 21.96
C ASP A 26 -2.03 -4.12 20.45
N ASN A 27 -3.29 -4.05 19.99
CA ASN A 27 -3.58 -4.00 18.54
C ASN A 27 -3.11 -2.68 17.93
N ARG A 28 -3.32 -1.54 18.59
CA ARG A 28 -2.81 -0.25 18.11
C ARG A 28 -1.29 -0.23 17.99
N ARG A 29 -0.57 -0.85 18.92
CA ARG A 29 0.90 -1.01 18.83
C ARG A 29 1.31 -1.88 17.66
N ALA A 30 0.60 -2.97 17.43
CA ALA A 30 0.85 -3.86 16.29
C ALA A 30 0.61 -3.15 14.95
N GLU A 31 -0.48 -2.40 14.82
CA GLU A 31 -0.78 -1.59 13.64
C GLU A 31 0.26 -0.48 13.41
N ALA A 32 0.70 0.18 14.47
CA ALA A 32 1.76 1.20 14.38
C ALA A 32 3.08 0.60 13.88
N GLU A 33 3.49 -0.56 14.41
CA GLU A 33 4.71 -1.25 13.97
C GLU A 33 4.59 -1.75 12.53
N TYR A 34 3.42 -2.26 12.13
CA TYR A 34 3.16 -2.63 10.75
C TYR A 34 3.26 -1.43 9.82
N THR A 35 2.60 -0.33 10.16
CA THR A 35 2.61 0.90 9.38
C THR A 35 4.03 1.47 9.27
N ARG A 36 4.80 1.44 10.35
CA ARG A 36 6.19 1.88 10.35
C ARG A 36 7.08 1.05 9.42
N ARG A 37 6.83 -0.23 9.28
CA ARG A 37 7.64 -1.13 8.42
C ARG A 37 7.22 -1.08 6.95
N PHE A 38 5.92 -1.07 6.71
CA PHE A 38 5.36 -1.35 5.39
C PHE A 38 4.50 -0.22 4.82
N GLY A 39 3.98 0.66 5.68
CA GLY A 39 3.14 1.79 5.30
C GLY A 39 3.92 3.05 5.03
N CYS A 40 4.76 3.47 5.98
CA CYS A 40 5.59 4.67 5.86
C CYS A 40 6.83 4.55 6.74
N ARG A 41 8.02 4.67 6.16
CA ARG A 41 9.33 4.52 6.82
C ARG A 41 10.04 5.84 7.09
N LEU A 42 9.38 6.98 6.84
CA LEU A 42 9.94 8.30 7.12
C LEU A 42 10.29 8.48 8.61
N LEU A 43 11.38 9.18 8.87
CA LEU A 43 11.80 9.59 10.20
C LEU A 43 11.72 11.11 10.32
N PRO A 44 11.34 11.68 11.50
CA PRO A 44 10.92 10.96 12.72
C PRO A 44 9.61 10.20 12.55
N TRP A 45 9.39 9.19 13.39
CA TRP A 45 8.13 8.43 13.39
C TRP A 45 7.27 8.80 14.62
N PRO A 46 5.95 8.96 14.50
CA PRO A 46 5.19 9.01 13.24
C PRO A 46 5.59 10.22 12.38
N PRO A 47 5.47 10.12 11.04
CA PRO A 47 5.78 11.26 10.18
C PRO A 47 4.85 12.44 10.48
N GLU A 48 5.37 13.65 10.29
CA GLU A 48 4.60 14.86 10.49
C GLU A 48 3.33 14.85 9.61
N LYS A 49 2.21 15.15 10.22
CA LYS A 49 0.93 15.23 9.49
C LYS A 49 0.92 16.52 8.68
N ASP A 50 0.52 16.42 7.43
CA ASP A 50 0.22 17.58 6.61
C ASP A 50 -0.99 18.33 7.23
N PRO A 51 -0.81 19.59 7.70
CA PRO A 51 -1.89 20.33 8.32
C PRO A 51 -3.01 20.71 7.33
N GLU A 52 -2.73 20.69 6.02
CA GLU A 52 -3.70 20.97 4.97
C GLU A 52 -4.38 19.70 4.43
N ALA A 53 -3.97 18.52 4.89
CA ALA A 53 -4.58 17.27 4.46
C ALA A 53 -6.05 17.20 4.88
N PRO A 54 -6.95 16.82 3.97
CA PRO A 54 -8.36 16.68 4.31
C PRO A 54 -8.55 15.59 5.38
N PRO A 55 -9.53 15.72 6.27
CA PRO A 55 -9.80 14.71 7.28
C PRO A 55 -10.16 13.38 6.61
N ARG A 56 -9.57 12.29 7.11
CA ARG A 56 -9.93 10.94 6.65
C ARG A 56 -11.31 10.55 7.17
N SER A 57 -12.16 10.06 6.30
CA SER A 57 -13.44 9.48 6.71
C SER A 57 -13.24 8.06 7.21
N THR A 58 -13.17 7.91 8.53
CA THR A 58 -13.08 6.59 9.18
C THR A 58 -14.32 5.74 8.89
N GLU A 59 -15.49 6.36 8.82
CA GLU A 59 -16.74 5.67 8.54
C GLU A 59 -16.76 5.02 7.15
N ILE A 60 -16.35 5.77 6.10
CA ILE A 60 -16.25 5.24 4.73
C ILE A 60 -15.23 4.12 4.68
N TYR A 61 -14.07 4.30 5.31
CA TYR A 61 -13.02 3.29 5.34
C TYR A 61 -13.52 1.99 5.97
N GLN A 62 -14.15 2.06 7.14
CA GLN A 62 -14.70 0.89 7.84
C GLN A 62 -15.82 0.20 7.06
N TYR A 63 -16.67 0.97 6.37
CA TYR A 63 -17.72 0.41 5.51
C TYR A 63 -17.15 -0.36 4.32
N MET A 64 -16.13 0.20 3.68
CA MET A 64 -15.55 -0.39 2.46
C MET A 64 -14.55 -1.51 2.76
N TRP A 65 -13.64 -1.27 3.69
CA TRP A 65 -12.56 -2.21 4.03
C TRP A 65 -12.88 -3.04 5.27
N GLY A 66 -13.26 -2.41 6.36
CA GLY A 66 -13.49 -3.02 7.66
C GLY A 66 -12.63 -2.41 8.76
N PRO A 67 -12.74 -2.92 10.01
CA PRO A 67 -12.02 -2.38 11.16
C PRO A 67 -10.57 -2.83 11.27
N SER A 68 -10.16 -3.87 10.53
CA SER A 68 -8.79 -4.42 10.56
C SER A 68 -8.00 -4.01 9.32
N GLU A 69 -6.76 -3.57 9.50
CA GLU A 69 -5.81 -3.35 8.40
C GLU A 69 -5.38 -4.67 7.71
N PHE A 70 -5.58 -5.81 8.39
CA PHE A 70 -5.05 -7.10 7.95
C PHE A 70 -6.07 -7.96 7.23
N THR A 71 -7.36 -7.73 7.45
CA THR A 71 -8.44 -8.53 6.87
C THR A 71 -9.59 -7.64 6.37
N CYS A 72 -9.80 -7.65 5.06
CA CYS A 72 -10.92 -6.95 4.45
C CYS A 72 -12.24 -7.69 4.74
N THR A 73 -13.11 -7.07 5.54
CA THR A 73 -14.45 -7.59 5.88
C THR A 73 -15.59 -6.73 5.34
N GLY A 74 -15.27 -5.55 4.79
CA GLY A 74 -16.22 -4.60 4.23
C GLY A 74 -16.72 -4.96 2.83
N THR A 75 -17.28 -3.98 2.13
CA THR A 75 -17.85 -4.17 0.78
C THR A 75 -16.82 -4.55 -0.28
N LEU A 76 -15.53 -4.25 -0.05
CA LEU A 76 -14.43 -4.61 -0.95
C LEU A 76 -13.95 -6.06 -0.79
N ARG A 77 -14.50 -6.84 0.14
CA ARG A 77 -14.04 -8.21 0.45
C ARG A 77 -13.96 -9.14 -0.77
N SER A 78 -14.87 -9.00 -1.71
CA SER A 78 -14.94 -9.83 -2.92
C SER A 78 -14.62 -9.06 -4.20
N TYR A 79 -14.10 -7.83 -4.06
CA TYR A 79 -13.76 -7.01 -5.21
C TYR A 79 -12.46 -7.50 -5.86
N ASP A 80 -12.53 -7.78 -7.14
CA ASP A 80 -11.38 -8.14 -7.98
C ASP A 80 -11.51 -7.48 -9.35
N ALA A 81 -10.59 -6.56 -9.66
CA ALA A 81 -10.51 -5.84 -10.94
C ALA A 81 -9.37 -6.35 -11.83
N THR A 82 -8.66 -7.40 -11.43
CA THR A 82 -7.47 -7.88 -12.16
C THR A 82 -7.80 -8.32 -13.58
N GLY A 83 -9.01 -8.86 -13.82
CA GLY A 83 -9.45 -9.23 -15.15
C GLY A 83 -9.48 -8.09 -16.17
N GLY A 84 -9.71 -6.84 -15.71
CA GLY A 84 -9.72 -5.64 -16.57
C GLY A 84 -8.33 -5.14 -16.98
N LEU A 85 -7.25 -5.62 -16.36
CA LEU A 85 -5.89 -5.20 -16.69
C LEU A 85 -5.48 -5.57 -18.13
N ALA A 86 -5.98 -6.69 -18.64
CA ALA A 86 -5.71 -7.13 -20.01
C ALA A 86 -6.33 -6.24 -21.10
N ASP A 87 -7.32 -5.43 -20.73
CA ASP A 87 -8.03 -4.53 -21.65
C ASP A 87 -7.41 -3.14 -21.75
N LEU A 88 -6.45 -2.83 -20.88
CA LEU A 88 -5.74 -1.55 -20.90
C LEU A 88 -4.88 -1.41 -22.16
N ARG A 89 -5.16 -0.40 -22.99
CA ARG A 89 -4.45 -0.14 -24.26
C ARG A 89 -3.42 0.99 -24.14
N CYS A 90 -3.55 1.84 -23.13
CA CYS A 90 -2.55 2.87 -22.83
C CYS A 90 -1.30 2.28 -22.16
N PRO A 91 -0.14 2.96 -22.25
CA PRO A 91 0.99 2.64 -21.39
C PRO A 91 0.62 2.78 -19.92
N VAL A 92 1.10 1.87 -19.07
CA VAL A 92 0.82 1.84 -17.64
C VAL A 92 2.12 1.68 -16.87
N LEU A 93 2.35 2.55 -15.90
CA LEU A 93 3.46 2.43 -14.96
C LEU A 93 2.95 1.97 -13.60
N PHE A 94 3.37 0.79 -13.17
CA PHE A 94 3.16 0.29 -11.81
C PHE A 94 4.36 0.66 -10.94
N THR A 95 4.11 1.30 -9.81
CA THR A 95 5.16 1.64 -8.83
C THR A 95 4.86 1.06 -7.47
N CYS A 96 5.86 0.62 -6.75
CA CYS A 96 5.77 0.22 -5.35
C CYS A 96 7.13 0.38 -4.65
N GLY A 97 7.11 0.44 -3.33
CA GLY A 97 8.33 0.34 -2.53
C GLY A 97 8.79 -1.12 -2.36
N GLU A 98 10.06 -1.33 -2.04
CA GLU A 98 10.62 -2.64 -1.72
C GLU A 98 9.90 -3.32 -0.55
N TYR A 99 9.49 -2.51 0.44
CA TYR A 99 8.80 -2.95 1.66
C TYR A 99 7.31 -2.62 1.66
N ASP A 100 6.70 -2.43 0.49
CA ASP A 100 5.32 -2.00 0.33
C ASP A 100 4.30 -3.02 0.88
N THR A 101 3.17 -2.52 1.36
CA THR A 101 1.99 -3.33 1.66
C THR A 101 1.45 -4.02 0.40
N ALA A 102 1.49 -3.35 -0.75
CA ALA A 102 1.32 -3.94 -2.07
C ALA A 102 2.66 -4.54 -2.53
N ARG A 103 2.97 -5.75 -2.06
CA ARG A 103 4.27 -6.40 -2.26
C ARG A 103 4.74 -6.39 -3.72
N PRO A 104 6.06 -6.19 -3.97
CA PRO A 104 6.62 -6.17 -5.33
C PRO A 104 6.22 -7.38 -6.19
N GLU A 105 6.10 -8.57 -5.59
CA GLU A 105 5.68 -9.79 -6.32
C GLU A 105 4.23 -9.67 -6.81
N THR A 106 3.35 -9.11 -5.99
CA THR A 106 1.93 -8.88 -6.34
C THR A 106 1.82 -7.84 -7.44
N VAL A 107 2.54 -6.72 -7.30
CA VAL A 107 2.56 -5.65 -8.32
C VAL A 107 3.09 -6.16 -9.66
N LYS A 108 4.18 -6.93 -9.66
CA LYS A 108 4.72 -7.57 -10.88
C LYS A 108 3.74 -8.55 -11.51
N ALA A 109 3.03 -9.35 -10.70
CA ALA A 109 2.02 -10.29 -11.20
C ALA A 109 0.84 -9.56 -11.85
N GLN A 110 0.38 -8.44 -11.26
CA GLN A 110 -0.66 -7.60 -11.85
C GLN A 110 -0.19 -6.92 -13.14
N ALA A 111 1.00 -6.37 -13.14
CA ALA A 111 1.58 -5.75 -14.33
C ALA A 111 1.75 -6.74 -15.49
N ALA A 112 2.05 -8.01 -15.22
CA ALA A 112 2.15 -9.06 -16.23
C ALA A 112 0.83 -9.35 -16.95
N LEU A 113 -0.31 -8.93 -16.39
CA LEU A 113 -1.62 -9.03 -17.03
C LEU A 113 -1.92 -7.84 -17.96
N CYS A 114 -1.16 -6.76 -17.87
CA CYS A 114 -1.37 -5.53 -18.64
C CYS A 114 -0.40 -5.48 -19.82
N PRO A 115 -0.89 -5.39 -21.08
CA PRO A 115 -0.06 -5.53 -22.29
C PRO A 115 1.06 -4.49 -22.45
N ARG A 116 0.87 -3.27 -21.92
CA ARG A 116 1.80 -2.15 -22.03
C ARG A 116 2.28 -1.65 -20.67
N ALA A 117 2.50 -2.59 -19.72
CA ALA A 117 2.94 -2.26 -18.38
C ALA A 117 4.45 -2.18 -18.25
N GLN A 118 4.89 -1.20 -17.47
CA GLN A 118 6.22 -1.13 -16.87
C GLN A 118 6.10 -1.23 -15.36
N VAL A 119 7.12 -1.75 -14.69
CA VAL A 119 7.16 -1.88 -13.22
C VAL A 119 8.43 -1.25 -12.70
N ALA A 120 8.27 -0.39 -11.69
CA ALA A 120 9.38 0.14 -10.92
C ALA A 120 9.20 -0.15 -9.43
N VAL A 121 10.22 -0.75 -8.83
CA VAL A 121 10.30 -0.99 -7.38
C VAL A 121 11.33 -0.04 -6.81
N LEU A 122 10.91 0.86 -5.91
CA LEU A 122 11.79 1.83 -5.28
C LEU A 122 12.51 1.20 -4.08
N PRO A 123 13.87 1.09 -4.14
CA PRO A 123 14.64 0.47 -3.08
C PRO A 123 14.51 1.21 -1.74
N GLY A 124 14.45 0.48 -0.63
CA GLY A 124 14.36 1.03 0.72
C GLY A 124 13.02 1.66 1.09
N ALA A 125 12.13 1.88 0.14
CA ALA A 125 10.83 2.53 0.34
C ALA A 125 9.73 1.53 0.71
N SER A 126 8.63 2.07 1.28
CA SER A 126 7.42 1.33 1.63
C SER A 126 6.21 1.82 0.80
N HIS A 127 4.99 1.63 1.30
CA HIS A 127 3.78 2.09 0.61
C HIS A 127 3.73 3.60 0.37
N ALA A 128 4.37 4.38 1.23
CA ALA A 128 4.52 5.83 1.06
C ALA A 128 5.71 6.22 0.14
N HIS A 129 6.12 5.35 -0.80
CA HIS A 129 7.29 5.54 -1.66
C HIS A 129 7.35 6.89 -2.38
N ILE A 130 6.21 7.47 -2.75
CA ILE A 130 6.11 8.81 -3.36
C ILE A 130 6.70 9.89 -2.43
N ARG A 131 6.48 9.75 -1.12
CA ARG A 131 6.99 10.68 -0.10
C ARG A 131 8.39 10.32 0.38
N GLU A 132 8.72 9.03 0.40
CA GLU A 132 9.98 8.50 0.90
C GLU A 132 11.12 8.68 -0.09
N CYS A 133 10.79 8.61 -1.39
CA CYS A 133 11.74 8.71 -2.50
C CYS A 133 11.25 9.69 -3.57
N THR A 134 10.81 10.90 -3.18
CA THR A 134 10.14 11.87 -4.05
C THR A 134 10.94 12.19 -5.31
N GLU A 135 12.23 12.47 -5.19
CA GLU A 135 13.08 12.84 -6.33
C GLU A 135 13.23 11.68 -7.32
N GLU A 136 13.45 10.46 -6.82
CA GLU A 136 13.60 9.27 -7.64
C GLU A 136 12.27 8.91 -8.32
N TYR A 137 11.17 9.00 -7.56
CA TYR A 137 9.82 8.79 -8.09
C TYR A 137 9.48 9.78 -9.21
N CYS A 138 9.72 11.09 -9.01
CA CYS A 138 9.45 12.10 -10.02
C CYS A 138 10.27 11.85 -11.30
N ARG A 139 11.58 11.58 -11.18
CA ARG A 139 12.44 11.26 -12.33
C ARG A 139 11.92 10.06 -13.10
N LEU A 140 11.49 9.02 -12.41
CA LEU A 140 10.96 7.80 -13.01
C LEU A 140 9.65 8.05 -13.77
N VAL A 141 8.75 8.85 -13.20
CA VAL A 141 7.50 9.24 -13.85
C VAL A 141 7.76 10.12 -15.08
N GLU A 142 8.66 11.09 -14.97
CA GLU A 142 9.05 11.95 -16.11
C GLU A 142 9.67 11.15 -17.25
N GLU A 143 10.50 10.16 -16.95
CA GLU A 143 11.07 9.28 -17.96
C GLU A 143 10.01 8.44 -18.64
N PHE A 144 9.11 7.84 -17.89
CA PHE A 144 7.98 7.08 -18.43
C PHE A 144 7.10 7.94 -19.34
N LEU A 145 6.76 9.17 -18.94
CA LEU A 145 5.94 10.08 -19.75
C LEU A 145 6.65 10.47 -21.05
N ARG A 146 7.96 10.77 -21.01
CA ARG A 146 8.74 11.05 -22.22
C ARG A 146 8.77 9.87 -23.20
N GLN A 147 8.85 8.63 -22.68
CA GLN A 147 8.78 7.44 -23.53
C GLN A 147 7.41 7.31 -24.21
N CYS A 148 6.33 7.56 -23.45
CA CYS A 148 4.97 7.53 -24.01
C CYS A 148 4.77 8.59 -25.11
N GLU A 149 5.31 9.80 -24.95
CA GLU A 149 5.22 10.86 -25.94
C GLU A 149 6.01 10.52 -27.22
N ALA A 150 7.13 9.80 -27.10
CA ALA A 150 7.93 9.38 -28.24
C ALA A 150 7.31 8.24 -29.07
N GLU A 151 6.38 7.48 -28.49
CA GLU A 151 5.69 6.37 -29.14
C GLU A 151 4.37 6.80 -29.83
N GLY A 152 3.84 7.97 -29.52
CA GLY A 152 2.56 8.51 -30.03
C GLY A 152 2.77 9.43 -31.21
#